data_07e7f42d1449f88986b78213eedb162c
#
_entry.id   07e7f42d1449f88986b78213eedb162c
#
_cell.length_a   1.000
_cell.length_b   1.000
_cell.length_c   1.000
_cell.angle_alpha   90.00
_cell.angle_beta   90.00
_cell.angle_gamma   90.00
#
_symmetry.space_group_name_H-M   'P 1'
#
loop_
_entity.id
_entity.type
_entity.pdbx_description
1 polymer ?
#
loop_
_entity_poly.entity_id
_entity_poly.type
_entity_poly.pdbx_seq_one_letter_code
_entity_poly.pdbx_strand_id
1 'polypeptide(L)'
;MVGRRFVGLDGLKGIALIAIVLYHCDQGVLPGGFLGVDVFFTISGFLIVSSLLRRIDAGRGIGWGEYYLKRFRRIYPALLALIPITVAMAWFINRDMLVGIRNQILTVLLGCYNWYAISSGSSYFAQMNPDMFRHMWFMSVLMQFYLLVPIAVYVLLKSLHRWIPVFVLTGLAICSALSMGLRYHIDDDPTRVYFGSDTHAMGLWLGAAFAWALMLLRHGNGRVSETQLMDRIHARWGRIGPIAAFVALLALLWMMRHIGQGAMSVRFAIASASTLSVVLIAGSIPFGSWMQDLLVFRPLAMIGRYSYGIYLWHWPLWLLVRAVFPQWGARYADRTLAVTVTLTAVFAVLSWMLFERPVARAGFIALIRPTDTFDSDNGLRLWATVLVLTCTWSFAGYAVANAPAQTGVQTSLEANARMLQRQRRHDVLDRRKVPRPKRPVHTMPSGHQMTAIGDSVMLASSKGLQLSLIHI
;
A
#
# COMPACT_ATOMS: atom_id res chain seq x y z
N MET A 1 27.89 12.39 -18.63
CA MET A 1 26.93 11.47 -19.27
C MET A 1 25.89 11.08 -18.20
N VAL A 2 24.65 11.51 -18.37
CA VAL A 2 23.55 11.20 -17.48
C VAL A 2 23.32 9.68 -17.56
N GLY A 3 23.44 8.96 -16.46
CA GLY A 3 23.32 7.51 -16.41
C GLY A 3 22.06 7.02 -17.10
N ARG A 4 22.20 6.13 -18.08
CA ARG A 4 21.07 5.55 -18.82
C ARG A 4 20.10 4.92 -17.84
N ARG A 5 18.89 5.44 -17.79
CA ARG A 5 17.77 4.96 -17.02
C ARG A 5 17.40 3.57 -17.55
N PHE A 6 17.09 2.61 -16.66
CA PHE A 6 16.50 1.33 -17.08
C PHE A 6 15.07 1.59 -17.60
N VAL A 7 14.95 1.81 -18.90
CA VAL A 7 13.78 2.44 -19.53
C VAL A 7 12.52 1.56 -19.40
N GLY A 8 12.67 0.23 -19.52
CA GLY A 8 11.54 -0.70 -19.42
C GLY A 8 10.91 -0.83 -18.03
N LEU A 9 11.64 -0.44 -16.95
CA LEU A 9 11.12 -0.60 -15.58
C LEU A 9 9.95 0.34 -15.26
N ASP A 10 9.84 1.48 -15.93
CA ASP A 10 8.67 2.35 -15.73
C ASP A 10 7.41 1.70 -16.28
N GLY A 11 7.48 0.98 -17.41
CA GLY A 11 6.35 0.19 -17.91
C GLY A 11 5.94 -0.95 -16.96
N LEU A 12 6.93 -1.67 -16.43
CA LEU A 12 6.65 -2.75 -15.48
C LEU A 12 5.98 -2.24 -14.20
N LYS A 13 6.42 -1.07 -13.68
CA LYS A 13 5.71 -0.38 -12.59
C LYS A 13 4.29 0.01 -12.98
N GLY A 14 4.08 0.44 -14.22
CA GLY A 14 2.75 0.78 -14.74
C GLY A 14 1.80 -0.42 -14.69
N ILE A 15 2.23 -1.60 -15.17
CA ILE A 15 1.46 -2.85 -15.09
C ILE A 15 1.13 -3.19 -13.65
N ALA A 16 2.12 -3.18 -12.77
CA ALA A 16 1.95 -3.50 -11.36
C ALA A 16 0.97 -2.54 -10.66
N LEU A 17 1.04 -1.25 -10.97
CA LEU A 17 0.14 -0.25 -10.41
C LEU A 17 -1.30 -0.42 -10.89
N ILE A 18 -1.50 -0.65 -12.18
CA ILE A 18 -2.83 -0.94 -12.73
C ILE A 18 -3.43 -2.14 -12.01
N ALA A 19 -2.66 -3.21 -11.81
CA ALA A 19 -3.11 -4.40 -11.11
C ALA A 19 -3.54 -4.10 -9.66
N ILE A 20 -2.74 -3.31 -8.92
CA ILE A 20 -3.07 -2.91 -7.55
C ILE A 20 -4.34 -2.05 -7.48
N VAL A 21 -4.48 -1.07 -8.38
CA VAL A 21 -5.67 -0.19 -8.41
C VAL A 21 -6.92 -0.99 -8.74
N LEU A 22 -6.87 -1.87 -9.74
CA LEU A 22 -7.98 -2.75 -10.09
C LEU A 22 -8.36 -3.67 -8.93
N TYR A 23 -7.38 -4.28 -8.27
CA TYR A 23 -7.61 -5.12 -7.10
C TYR A 23 -8.32 -4.38 -5.95
N HIS A 24 -7.95 -3.13 -5.68
CA HIS A 24 -8.58 -2.35 -4.62
C HIS A 24 -9.99 -1.87 -4.99
N CYS A 25 -10.21 -1.55 -6.27
CA CYS A 25 -11.50 -1.05 -6.73
C CYS A 25 -12.50 -2.16 -7.03
N ASP A 26 -12.04 -3.27 -7.62
CA ASP A 26 -12.87 -4.42 -8.00
C ASP A 26 -12.07 -5.73 -7.99
N GLN A 27 -12.14 -6.46 -6.88
CA GLN A 27 -11.47 -7.74 -6.72
C GLN A 27 -12.02 -8.83 -7.66
N GLY A 28 -13.24 -8.68 -8.18
CA GLY A 28 -13.83 -9.62 -9.13
C GLY A 28 -13.11 -9.59 -10.48
N VAL A 29 -12.60 -8.43 -10.90
CA VAL A 29 -11.85 -8.27 -12.15
C VAL A 29 -10.46 -8.88 -12.04
N LEU A 30 -9.74 -8.58 -10.94
CA LEU A 30 -8.35 -9.01 -10.77
C LEU A 30 -8.05 -9.43 -9.32
N PRO A 31 -8.51 -10.61 -8.89
CA PRO A 31 -8.41 -11.07 -7.50
C PRO A 31 -6.99 -11.18 -6.97
N GLY A 32 -5.99 -11.40 -7.83
CA GLY A 32 -4.57 -11.47 -7.49
C GLY A 32 -3.79 -10.19 -7.80
N GLY A 33 -4.46 -9.06 -8.09
CA GLY A 33 -3.79 -7.81 -8.42
C GLY A 33 -2.89 -7.25 -7.30
N PHE A 34 -3.07 -7.72 -6.06
CA PHE A 34 -2.18 -7.42 -4.93
C PHE A 34 -0.72 -7.89 -5.17
N LEU A 35 -0.49 -8.90 -6.03
CA LEU A 35 0.84 -9.35 -6.42
C LEU A 35 1.66 -8.25 -7.15
N GLY A 36 1.00 -7.19 -7.61
CA GLY A 36 1.68 -5.98 -8.11
C GLY A 36 2.60 -5.32 -7.06
N VAL A 37 2.30 -5.50 -5.77
CA VAL A 37 3.16 -5.02 -4.67
C VAL A 37 4.52 -5.70 -4.69
N ASP A 38 4.56 -7.01 -4.97
CA ASP A 38 5.80 -7.80 -5.05
C ASP A 38 6.67 -7.39 -6.23
N VAL A 39 6.04 -7.04 -7.36
CA VAL A 39 6.73 -6.43 -8.50
C VAL A 39 7.37 -5.11 -8.08
N PHE A 40 6.65 -4.26 -7.36
CA PHE A 40 7.19 -2.99 -6.84
C PHE A 40 8.32 -3.20 -5.85
N PHE A 41 8.20 -4.15 -4.92
CA PHE A 41 9.27 -4.48 -3.98
C PHE A 41 10.53 -4.92 -4.71
N THR A 42 10.41 -5.83 -5.68
CA THR A 42 11.56 -6.35 -6.44
C THR A 42 12.24 -5.25 -7.26
N ILE A 43 11.47 -4.42 -7.96
CA ILE A 43 12.01 -3.27 -8.71
C ILE A 43 12.67 -2.27 -7.76
N SER A 44 12.08 -2.01 -6.60
CA SER A 44 12.62 -1.07 -5.61
C SER A 44 13.93 -1.56 -5.04
N GLY A 45 14.03 -2.81 -4.61
CA GLY A 45 15.26 -3.44 -4.15
C GLY A 45 16.37 -3.35 -5.19
N PHE A 46 16.07 -3.71 -6.44
CA PHE A 46 16.99 -3.61 -7.57
C PHE A 46 17.49 -2.18 -7.81
N LEU A 47 16.60 -1.20 -7.91
CA LEU A 47 16.96 0.19 -8.23
C LEU A 47 17.75 0.86 -7.10
N ILE A 48 17.38 0.59 -5.84
CA ILE A 48 18.05 1.19 -4.68
C ILE A 48 19.47 0.69 -4.59
N VAL A 49 19.67 -0.62 -4.60
CA VAL A 49 21.00 -1.24 -4.48
C VAL A 49 21.85 -0.93 -5.72
N SER A 50 21.30 -1.02 -6.93
CA SER A 50 22.01 -0.60 -8.16
C SER A 50 22.48 0.86 -8.10
N SER A 51 21.67 1.76 -7.51
CA SER A 51 22.04 3.16 -7.35
C SER A 51 23.18 3.35 -6.36
N LEU A 52 23.18 2.62 -5.22
CA LEU A 52 24.24 2.66 -4.22
C LEU A 52 25.54 2.08 -4.79
N LEU A 53 25.47 0.90 -5.40
CA LEU A 53 26.65 0.23 -5.96
C LEU A 53 27.30 1.04 -7.07
N ARG A 54 26.53 1.65 -7.98
CA ARG A 54 27.08 2.57 -9.01
C ARG A 54 27.77 3.79 -8.40
N ARG A 55 27.24 4.33 -7.30
CA ARG A 55 27.86 5.45 -6.60
C ARG A 55 29.19 5.08 -5.99
N ILE A 56 29.25 3.89 -5.35
CA ILE A 56 30.46 3.32 -4.76
C ILE A 56 31.51 3.03 -5.83
N ASP A 57 31.12 2.42 -6.94
CA ASP A 57 31.98 2.12 -8.09
C ASP A 57 32.57 3.39 -8.71
N ALA A 58 31.83 4.49 -8.67
CA ALA A 58 32.31 5.82 -9.09
C ALA A 58 33.23 6.50 -8.05
N GLY A 59 33.66 5.83 -6.98
CA GLY A 59 34.52 6.35 -5.93
C GLY A 59 33.88 7.35 -4.97
N ARG A 60 32.53 7.53 -5.02
CA ARG A 60 31.81 8.53 -4.21
C ARG A 60 31.30 7.99 -2.87
N GLY A 61 31.62 6.74 -2.54
CA GLY A 61 31.14 6.08 -1.33
C GLY A 61 29.60 6.01 -1.24
N ILE A 62 29.07 5.68 -0.07
CA ILE A 62 27.62 5.59 0.18
C ILE A 62 26.95 6.96 0.14
N GLY A 63 27.59 8.00 0.70
CA GLY A 63 27.04 9.34 0.81
C GLY A 63 25.76 9.39 1.63
N TRP A 64 25.84 8.99 2.89
CA TRP A 64 24.72 8.78 3.81
C TRP A 64 23.70 9.93 3.81
N GLY A 65 24.16 11.16 4.03
CA GLY A 65 23.27 12.33 4.09
C GLY A 65 22.53 12.57 2.78
N GLU A 66 23.25 12.52 1.64
CA GLU A 66 22.64 12.69 0.32
C GLU A 66 21.68 11.55 -0.02
N TYR A 67 22.01 10.33 0.39
CA TYR A 67 21.15 9.16 0.21
C TYR A 67 19.82 9.34 0.92
N TYR A 68 19.81 9.65 2.22
CA TYR A 68 18.59 9.80 3.00
C TYR A 68 17.81 11.05 2.60
N LEU A 69 18.49 12.18 2.38
CA LEU A 69 17.85 13.42 1.94
C LEU A 69 17.11 13.24 0.61
N LYS A 70 17.69 12.51 -0.34
CA LYS A 70 17.05 12.23 -1.62
C LYS A 70 15.76 11.40 -1.47
N ARG A 71 15.73 10.42 -0.52
CA ARG A 71 14.51 9.62 -0.23
C ARG A 71 13.49 10.47 0.50
N PHE A 72 13.91 11.25 1.45
CA PHE A 72 13.05 12.17 2.18
C PHE A 72 12.36 13.16 1.24
N ARG A 73 13.11 13.82 0.35
CA ARG A 73 12.57 14.72 -0.67
C ARG A 73 11.65 14.05 -1.69
N ARG A 74 11.72 12.74 -1.83
CA ARG A 74 10.85 11.99 -2.73
C ARG A 74 9.54 11.56 -2.07
N ILE A 75 9.58 11.19 -0.78
CA ILE A 75 8.43 10.58 -0.09
C ILE A 75 7.56 11.64 0.58
N TYR A 76 8.16 12.49 1.39
CA TYR A 76 7.41 13.37 2.28
C TYR A 76 6.58 14.49 1.59
N PRO A 77 7.00 15.08 0.47
CA PRO A 77 6.19 16.13 -0.16
C PRO A 77 4.78 15.68 -0.55
N ALA A 78 4.64 14.46 -1.07
CA ALA A 78 3.33 13.91 -1.41
C ALA A 78 2.51 13.56 -0.16
N LEU A 79 3.13 13.10 0.92
CA LEU A 79 2.45 12.85 2.20
C LEU A 79 1.94 14.14 2.84
N LEU A 80 2.71 15.23 2.73
CA LEU A 80 2.31 16.55 3.21
C LEU A 80 1.08 17.10 2.48
N ALA A 81 0.83 16.66 1.25
CA ALA A 81 -0.39 16.97 0.51
C ALA A 81 -1.52 15.99 0.83
N LEU A 82 -1.23 14.68 0.80
CA LEU A 82 -2.22 13.62 0.95
C LEU A 82 -2.95 13.71 2.30
N ILE A 83 -2.19 13.75 3.40
CA ILE A 83 -2.73 13.63 4.75
C ILE A 83 -3.77 14.72 5.06
N PRO A 84 -3.45 16.02 4.97
CA PRO A 84 -4.40 17.05 5.35
C PRO A 84 -5.60 17.12 4.41
N ILE A 85 -5.40 16.89 3.12
CA ILE A 85 -6.49 16.95 2.14
C ILE A 85 -7.48 15.81 2.36
N THR A 86 -6.99 14.58 2.53
CA THR A 86 -7.87 13.41 2.74
C THR A 86 -8.58 13.46 4.09
N VAL A 87 -7.93 13.95 5.15
CA VAL A 87 -8.53 14.15 6.46
C VAL A 87 -9.65 15.23 6.39
N ALA A 88 -9.39 16.34 5.68
CA ALA A 88 -10.40 17.38 5.49
C ALA A 88 -11.60 16.83 4.69
N MET A 89 -11.37 16.12 3.60
CA MET A 89 -12.45 15.50 2.82
C MET A 89 -13.27 14.50 3.66
N ALA A 90 -12.61 13.63 4.42
CA ALA A 90 -13.27 12.67 5.29
C ALA A 90 -14.13 13.35 6.38
N TRP A 91 -13.66 14.46 6.95
CA TRP A 91 -14.43 15.23 7.93
C TRP A 91 -15.79 15.71 7.41
N PHE A 92 -15.85 16.14 6.15
CA PHE A 92 -17.10 16.62 5.54
C PHE A 92 -17.96 15.48 4.97
N ILE A 93 -17.35 14.38 4.51
CA ILE A 93 -18.06 13.30 3.85
C ILE A 93 -18.55 12.26 4.86
N ASN A 94 -17.65 11.73 5.68
CA ASN A 94 -17.97 10.73 6.70
C ASN A 94 -16.91 10.71 7.81
N ARG A 95 -17.28 11.22 8.98
CA ARG A 95 -16.38 11.32 10.15
C ARG A 95 -15.95 9.98 10.71
N ASP A 96 -16.71 8.90 10.48
CA ASP A 96 -16.36 7.54 10.91
C ASP A 96 -15.03 7.08 10.27
N MET A 97 -14.67 7.62 9.09
CA MET A 97 -13.38 7.34 8.44
C MET A 97 -12.17 7.90 9.21
N LEU A 98 -12.41 8.78 10.19
CA LEU A 98 -11.37 9.38 11.03
C LEU A 98 -11.14 8.61 12.34
N VAL A 99 -11.82 7.50 12.57
CA VAL A 99 -11.56 6.65 13.74
C VAL A 99 -10.13 6.12 13.67
N GLY A 100 -9.37 6.30 14.76
CA GLY A 100 -7.95 5.90 14.80
C GLY A 100 -6.98 6.73 13.96
N ILE A 101 -7.43 7.82 13.30
CA ILE A 101 -6.65 8.60 12.34
C ILE A 101 -5.35 9.18 12.93
N ARG A 102 -5.33 9.52 14.23
CA ARG A 102 -4.13 10.03 14.92
C ARG A 102 -2.96 9.06 14.83
N ASN A 103 -3.22 7.80 15.18
CA ASN A 103 -2.21 6.75 15.16
C ASN A 103 -1.82 6.38 13.73
N GLN A 104 -2.77 6.38 12.80
CA GLN A 104 -2.49 6.15 11.38
C GLN A 104 -1.54 7.22 10.83
N ILE A 105 -1.80 8.51 11.06
CA ILE A 105 -0.95 9.61 10.59
C ILE A 105 0.45 9.51 11.19
N LEU A 106 0.54 9.35 12.52
CA LEU A 106 1.82 9.25 13.20
C LEU A 106 2.67 8.09 12.65
N THR A 107 2.09 6.91 12.54
CA THR A 107 2.79 5.72 12.09
C THR A 107 3.12 5.73 10.60
N VAL A 108 2.31 6.39 9.77
CA VAL A 108 2.62 6.67 8.36
C VAL A 108 3.82 7.60 8.25
N LEU A 109 3.86 8.70 8.99
CA LEU A 109 4.98 9.64 8.98
C LEU A 109 6.28 9.02 9.51
N LEU A 110 6.18 8.13 10.49
CA LEU A 110 7.33 7.39 11.05
C LEU A 110 7.74 6.17 10.21
N GLY A 111 6.98 5.79 9.17
CA GLY A 111 7.26 4.61 8.34
C GLY A 111 7.07 3.29 9.06
N CYS A 112 6.15 3.20 10.02
CA CYS A 112 5.86 1.99 10.80
C CYS A 112 4.36 1.63 10.83
N TYR A 113 3.57 2.16 9.89
CA TYR A 113 2.14 1.87 9.80
C TYR A 113 1.84 0.36 9.68
N ASN A 114 2.69 -0.40 9.01
CA ASN A 114 2.54 -1.86 8.90
C ASN A 114 2.52 -2.55 10.27
N TRP A 115 3.38 -2.16 11.19
CA TRP A 115 3.42 -2.69 12.55
C TRP A 115 2.25 -2.21 13.41
N TYR A 116 1.81 -0.96 13.22
CA TYR A 116 0.58 -0.46 13.83
C TYR A 116 -0.63 -1.28 13.38
N ALA A 117 -0.80 -1.52 12.08
CA ALA A 117 -1.90 -2.30 11.54
C ALA A 117 -1.89 -3.76 12.06
N ILE A 118 -0.70 -4.37 12.22
CA ILE A 118 -0.56 -5.70 12.83
C ILE A 118 -0.97 -5.68 14.31
N SER A 119 -0.53 -4.68 15.07
CA SER A 119 -0.81 -4.61 16.52
C SER A 119 -2.24 -4.24 16.85
N SER A 120 -2.90 -3.46 15.99
CA SER A 120 -4.30 -3.07 16.18
C SER A 120 -5.29 -4.22 15.91
N GLY A 121 -4.83 -5.26 15.20
CA GLY A 121 -5.63 -6.41 14.79
C GLY A 121 -6.68 -6.05 13.74
N SER A 122 -7.19 -7.05 13.03
CA SER A 122 -8.38 -6.87 12.19
C SER A 122 -9.61 -7.20 13.03
N SER A 123 -10.23 -6.17 13.61
CA SER A 123 -11.56 -6.37 14.17
C SER A 123 -12.59 -6.53 13.05
N TYR A 124 -13.70 -7.22 13.33
CA TYR A 124 -14.87 -7.27 12.43
C TYR A 124 -15.27 -5.87 11.93
N PHE A 125 -15.17 -4.85 12.76
CA PHE A 125 -15.47 -3.46 12.41
C PHE A 125 -14.41 -2.82 11.53
N ALA A 126 -13.14 -3.23 11.62
CA ALA A 126 -12.08 -2.75 10.73
C ALA A 126 -12.25 -3.26 9.27
N GLN A 127 -12.93 -4.39 9.08
CA GLN A 127 -13.30 -4.87 7.75
C GLN A 127 -14.46 -4.05 7.15
N MET A 128 -15.41 -3.60 7.97
CA MET A 128 -16.53 -2.76 7.54
C MET A 128 -16.15 -1.30 7.31
N ASN A 129 -15.16 -0.78 8.01
CA ASN A 129 -14.64 0.57 7.90
C ASN A 129 -13.11 0.55 7.80
N PRO A 130 -12.55 0.26 6.62
CA PRO A 130 -11.11 0.12 6.46
C PRO A 130 -10.39 1.44 6.69
N ASP A 131 -9.21 1.36 7.31
CA ASP A 131 -8.34 2.50 7.61
C ASP A 131 -8.07 3.37 6.38
N MET A 132 -8.18 4.70 6.56
CA MET A 132 -7.91 5.70 5.51
C MET A 132 -6.54 5.51 4.86
N PHE A 133 -5.54 5.12 5.64
CA PHE A 133 -4.17 4.93 5.19
C PHE A 133 -3.73 3.46 5.15
N ARG A 134 -4.66 2.51 5.06
CA ARG A 134 -4.34 1.07 5.06
C ARG A 134 -3.27 0.69 4.02
N HIS A 135 -3.34 1.24 2.82
CA HIS A 135 -2.37 0.98 1.75
C HIS A 135 -0.93 1.41 2.11
N MET A 136 -0.73 2.27 3.12
CA MET A 136 0.58 2.74 3.54
C MET A 136 1.45 1.69 4.23
N TRP A 137 0.92 0.47 4.49
CA TRP A 137 1.72 -0.64 4.98
C TRP A 137 2.90 -0.96 4.04
N PHE A 138 2.67 -0.97 2.72
CA PHE A 138 3.70 -1.18 1.70
C PHE A 138 4.79 -0.09 1.75
N MET A 139 4.37 1.17 1.85
CA MET A 139 5.32 2.28 1.96
C MET A 139 6.14 2.20 3.25
N SER A 140 5.55 1.75 4.36
CA SER A 140 6.25 1.57 5.63
C SER A 140 7.34 0.50 5.51
N VAL A 141 7.06 -0.66 4.92
CA VAL A 141 8.07 -1.70 4.65
C VAL A 141 9.18 -1.14 3.75
N LEU A 142 8.83 -0.39 2.71
CA LEU A 142 9.80 0.22 1.81
C LEU A 142 10.66 1.29 2.52
N MET A 143 10.08 2.12 3.40
CA MET A 143 10.81 3.12 4.19
C MET A 143 11.80 2.46 5.16
N GLN A 144 11.41 1.36 5.82
CA GLN A 144 12.30 0.55 6.65
C GLN A 144 13.46 -0.04 5.83
N PHE A 145 13.17 -0.53 4.63
CA PHE A 145 14.21 -0.98 3.72
C PHE A 145 15.14 0.16 3.28
N TYR A 146 14.63 1.36 3.00
CA TYR A 146 15.45 2.53 2.72
C TYR A 146 16.39 2.87 3.88
N LEU A 147 15.94 2.69 5.11
CA LEU A 147 16.76 2.95 6.30
C LEU A 147 17.89 1.92 6.44
N LEU A 148 17.57 0.64 6.24
CA LEU A 148 18.48 -0.47 6.53
C LEU A 148 19.46 -0.79 5.40
N VAL A 149 19.05 -0.63 4.13
CA VAL A 149 19.82 -1.11 2.99
C VAL A 149 21.22 -0.48 2.84
N PRO A 150 21.47 0.82 3.08
CA PRO A 150 22.82 1.35 2.97
C PRO A 150 23.75 0.80 4.05
N ILE A 151 23.22 0.46 5.23
CA ILE A 151 23.98 -0.22 6.31
C ILE A 151 24.34 -1.64 5.85
N ALA A 152 23.35 -2.37 5.32
CA ALA A 152 23.58 -3.72 4.80
C ALA A 152 24.62 -3.72 3.66
N VAL A 153 24.51 -2.78 2.71
CA VAL A 153 25.49 -2.64 1.63
C VAL A 153 26.88 -2.33 2.19
N TYR A 154 26.99 -1.41 3.17
CA TYR A 154 28.27 -1.07 3.79
C TYR A 154 28.93 -2.28 4.47
N VAL A 155 28.17 -3.07 5.20
CA VAL A 155 28.67 -4.29 5.86
C VAL A 155 29.07 -5.33 4.81
N LEU A 156 28.25 -5.56 3.81
CA LEU A 156 28.49 -6.56 2.78
C LEU A 156 29.67 -6.22 1.85
N LEU A 157 30.02 -4.93 1.70
CA LEU A 157 31.23 -4.54 0.97
C LEU A 157 32.53 -4.99 1.65
N LYS A 158 32.49 -5.28 2.95
CA LYS A 158 33.63 -5.77 3.72
C LYS A 158 33.78 -7.32 3.68
N SER A 159 32.90 -8.01 2.95
CA SER A 159 32.92 -9.47 2.86
C SER A 159 34.20 -9.99 2.17
N LEU A 160 34.72 -11.10 2.65
CA LEU A 160 35.95 -11.74 2.17
C LEU A 160 35.85 -12.20 0.71
N HIS A 161 34.70 -12.65 0.30
CA HIS A 161 34.48 -13.15 -1.06
C HIS A 161 33.36 -12.37 -1.76
N ARG A 162 33.62 -11.99 -3.01
CA ARG A 162 32.73 -11.11 -3.81
C ARG A 162 31.30 -11.60 -3.99
N TRP A 163 31.03 -12.92 -3.91
CA TRP A 163 29.70 -13.49 -4.07
C TRP A 163 28.92 -13.60 -2.75
N ILE A 164 29.59 -13.44 -1.59
CA ILE A 164 28.91 -13.50 -0.27
C ILE A 164 27.68 -12.57 -0.20
N PRO A 165 27.75 -11.31 -0.68
CA PRO A 165 26.57 -10.43 -0.66
C PRO A 165 25.37 -11.00 -1.41
N VAL A 166 25.57 -11.62 -2.57
CA VAL A 166 24.50 -12.23 -3.36
C VAL A 166 23.84 -13.37 -2.58
N PHE A 167 24.67 -14.26 -1.99
CA PHE A 167 24.15 -15.39 -1.19
C PHE A 167 23.43 -14.92 0.07
N VAL A 168 23.97 -13.92 0.78
CA VAL A 168 23.32 -13.36 1.98
C VAL A 168 21.97 -12.72 1.63
N LEU A 169 21.91 -11.87 0.60
CA LEU A 169 20.68 -11.21 0.18
C LEU A 169 19.64 -12.22 -0.33
N THR A 170 20.07 -13.25 -1.06
CA THR A 170 19.19 -14.34 -1.49
C THR A 170 18.71 -15.16 -0.30
N GLY A 171 19.59 -15.44 0.66
CA GLY A 171 19.24 -16.11 1.92
C GLY A 171 18.19 -15.33 2.71
N LEU A 172 18.34 -14.00 2.84
CA LEU A 172 17.33 -13.14 3.46
C LEU A 172 15.98 -13.19 2.76
N ALA A 173 15.98 -13.24 1.42
CA ALA A 173 14.76 -13.39 0.65
C ALA A 173 14.08 -14.76 0.91
N ILE A 174 14.84 -15.83 0.93
CA ILE A 174 14.34 -17.17 1.24
C ILE A 174 13.81 -17.22 2.68
N CYS A 175 14.55 -16.69 3.65
CA CYS A 175 14.09 -16.62 5.04
C CYS A 175 12.78 -15.84 5.19
N SER A 176 12.64 -14.73 4.47
CA SER A 176 11.40 -13.94 4.46
C SER A 176 10.23 -14.75 3.88
N ALA A 177 10.43 -15.43 2.75
CA ALA A 177 9.41 -16.27 2.12
C ALA A 177 9.01 -17.47 3.00
N LEU A 178 9.99 -18.16 3.58
CA LEU A 178 9.75 -19.26 4.50
C LEU A 178 9.03 -18.78 5.77
N SER A 179 9.46 -17.65 6.34
CA SER A 179 8.80 -17.05 7.50
C SER A 179 7.33 -16.73 7.23
N MET A 180 7.02 -16.21 6.03
CA MET A 180 5.63 -15.96 5.60
C MET A 180 4.84 -17.27 5.53
N GLY A 181 5.35 -18.28 4.83
CA GLY A 181 4.64 -19.55 4.63
C GLY A 181 4.44 -20.36 5.90
N LEU A 182 5.47 -20.40 6.79
CA LEU A 182 5.44 -21.19 8.02
C LEU A 182 4.58 -20.57 9.12
N ARG A 183 4.49 -19.23 9.18
CA ARG A 183 3.68 -18.51 10.17
C ARG A 183 2.22 -18.38 9.78
N TYR A 184 1.85 -18.70 8.55
CA TYR A 184 0.47 -18.61 8.08
C TYR A 184 -0.32 -19.86 8.45
N HIS A 185 -1.37 -19.71 9.25
CA HIS A 185 -2.37 -20.75 9.50
C HIS A 185 -3.65 -20.43 8.70
N ILE A 186 -4.34 -21.49 8.23
CA ILE A 186 -5.39 -21.37 7.21
C ILE A 186 -6.57 -20.48 7.66
N ASP A 187 -6.91 -20.51 8.93
CA ASP A 187 -8.05 -19.77 9.48
C ASP A 187 -7.66 -18.45 10.16
N ASP A 188 -6.35 -18.11 10.14
CA ASP A 188 -5.85 -16.88 10.74
C ASP A 188 -5.98 -15.68 9.82
N ASP A 189 -6.07 -14.49 10.41
CA ASP A 189 -5.97 -13.22 9.71
C ASP A 189 -4.59 -13.07 9.05
N PRO A 190 -4.51 -12.95 7.71
CA PRO A 190 -3.25 -12.86 7.00
C PRO A 190 -2.49 -11.55 7.26
N THR A 191 -3.07 -10.58 7.95
CA THR A 191 -2.47 -9.23 8.15
C THR A 191 -1.06 -9.32 8.72
N ARG A 192 -0.82 -10.20 9.72
CA ARG A 192 0.50 -10.35 10.33
C ARG A 192 1.58 -10.79 9.33
N VAL A 193 1.28 -11.78 8.52
CA VAL A 193 2.25 -12.34 7.56
C VAL A 193 2.35 -11.48 6.31
N TYR A 194 1.27 -10.82 5.91
CA TYR A 194 1.23 -9.99 4.71
C TYR A 194 1.80 -8.59 4.94
N PHE A 195 1.63 -7.97 6.12
CA PHE A 195 2.15 -6.63 6.43
C PHE A 195 3.53 -6.66 7.09
N GLY A 196 4.00 -7.81 7.56
CA GLY A 196 5.27 -7.95 8.27
C GLY A 196 6.48 -7.65 7.38
N SER A 197 7.40 -6.79 7.85
CA SER A 197 8.65 -6.53 7.13
C SER A 197 9.60 -7.74 7.16
N ASP A 198 9.44 -8.63 8.13
CA ASP A 198 10.20 -9.89 8.27
C ASP A 198 9.66 -10.99 7.35
N THR A 199 8.37 -10.97 7.04
CA THR A 199 7.69 -12.00 6.26
C THR A 199 7.49 -11.60 4.79
N HIS A 200 7.40 -10.32 4.47
CA HIS A 200 7.03 -9.83 3.13
C HIS A 200 8.10 -8.93 2.47
N ALA A 201 9.38 -9.07 2.85
CA ALA A 201 10.47 -8.32 2.22
C ALA A 201 11.23 -9.12 1.14
N MET A 202 10.76 -10.32 0.78
CA MET A 202 11.47 -11.21 -0.15
C MET A 202 11.76 -10.57 -1.50
N GLY A 203 10.81 -9.82 -2.08
CA GLY A 203 11.01 -9.11 -3.32
C GLY A 203 12.11 -8.05 -3.24
N LEU A 204 12.14 -7.27 -2.15
CA LEU A 204 13.19 -6.28 -1.91
C LEU A 204 14.58 -6.91 -1.87
N TRP A 205 14.73 -8.02 -1.17
CA TRP A 205 16.01 -8.73 -1.04
C TRP A 205 16.43 -9.42 -2.34
N LEU A 206 15.49 -10.03 -3.08
CA LEU A 206 15.76 -10.63 -4.41
C LEU A 206 16.19 -9.56 -5.41
N GLY A 207 15.51 -8.42 -5.44
CA GLY A 207 15.90 -7.29 -6.29
C GLY A 207 17.29 -6.76 -5.95
N ALA A 208 17.62 -6.67 -4.65
CA ALA A 208 18.93 -6.29 -4.15
C ALA A 208 20.03 -7.30 -4.53
N ALA A 209 19.76 -8.60 -4.38
CA ALA A 209 20.67 -9.66 -4.78
C ALA A 209 20.97 -9.63 -6.28
N PHE A 210 19.94 -9.45 -7.11
CA PHE A 210 20.09 -9.33 -8.55
C PHE A 210 20.91 -8.09 -8.95
N ALA A 211 20.69 -6.95 -8.28
CA ALA A 211 21.50 -5.75 -8.51
C ALA A 211 22.98 -5.97 -8.21
N TRP A 212 23.26 -6.68 -7.13
CA TRP A 212 24.65 -7.01 -6.76
C TRP A 212 25.29 -8.00 -7.72
N ALA A 213 24.58 -9.06 -8.09
CA ALA A 213 25.04 -10.04 -9.09
C ALA A 213 25.37 -9.36 -10.43
N LEU A 214 24.53 -8.44 -10.91
CA LEU A 214 24.75 -7.68 -12.12
C LEU A 214 26.04 -6.81 -12.04
N MET A 215 26.31 -6.20 -10.87
CA MET A 215 27.54 -5.47 -10.63
C MET A 215 28.77 -6.39 -10.69
N LEU A 216 28.71 -7.60 -10.10
CA LEU A 216 29.81 -8.55 -10.13
C LEU A 216 30.12 -9.05 -11.55
N LEU A 217 29.09 -9.26 -12.37
CA LEU A 217 29.25 -9.61 -13.77
C LEU A 217 29.97 -8.51 -14.56
N ARG A 218 29.78 -7.24 -14.15
CA ARG A 218 30.49 -6.09 -14.71
C ARG A 218 32.00 -6.09 -14.40
N HIS A 219 32.38 -6.56 -13.21
CA HIS A 219 33.77 -6.54 -12.73
C HIS A 219 34.55 -7.84 -12.97
N GLY A 220 33.90 -8.87 -13.52
CA GLY A 220 34.41 -10.26 -13.53
C GLY A 220 35.75 -10.53 -14.21
N ASN A 221 36.16 -9.71 -15.23
CA ASN A 221 37.41 -9.85 -15.97
C ASN A 221 38.05 -8.48 -16.30
N GLY A 222 38.17 -7.62 -15.30
CA GLY A 222 38.57 -6.21 -15.45
C GLY A 222 37.35 -5.28 -15.53
N ARG A 223 37.54 -4.00 -15.21
CA ARG A 223 36.44 -3.00 -15.27
C ARG A 223 35.91 -2.89 -16.69
N VAL A 224 34.79 -3.48 -16.98
CA VAL A 224 34.12 -3.40 -18.28
C VAL A 224 33.22 -2.15 -18.25
N SER A 225 33.23 -1.39 -19.33
CA SER A 225 32.32 -0.23 -19.48
C SER A 225 30.85 -0.70 -19.43
N GLU A 226 29.93 0.21 -19.08
CA GLU A 226 28.50 -0.11 -19.06
C GLU A 226 27.98 -0.60 -20.42
N THR A 227 28.52 -0.04 -21.51
CA THR A 227 28.25 -0.47 -22.90
C THR A 227 28.72 -1.90 -23.15
N GLN A 228 29.95 -2.24 -22.80
CA GLN A 228 30.52 -3.59 -22.98
C GLN A 228 29.81 -4.63 -22.15
N LEU A 229 29.33 -4.29 -20.93
CA LEU A 229 28.48 -5.18 -20.13
C LEU A 229 27.15 -5.46 -20.85
N MET A 230 26.51 -4.41 -21.36
CA MET A 230 25.26 -4.54 -22.11
C MET A 230 25.44 -5.37 -23.38
N ASP A 231 26.54 -5.19 -24.11
CA ASP A 231 26.87 -6.00 -25.30
C ASP A 231 27.07 -7.48 -24.93
N ARG A 232 27.74 -7.78 -23.81
CA ARG A 232 27.89 -9.16 -23.31
C ARG A 232 26.57 -9.77 -22.87
N ILE A 233 25.73 -9.02 -22.17
CA ILE A 233 24.37 -9.45 -21.79
C ILE A 233 23.56 -9.69 -23.05
N HIS A 234 23.62 -8.78 -24.02
CA HIS A 234 22.90 -8.93 -25.28
C HIS A 234 23.37 -10.17 -26.07
N ALA A 235 24.67 -10.40 -26.16
CA ALA A 235 25.22 -11.56 -26.86
C ALA A 235 24.81 -12.90 -26.26
N ARG A 236 24.75 -13.00 -24.92
CA ARG A 236 24.41 -14.25 -24.20
C ARG A 236 22.92 -14.40 -23.89
N TRP A 237 22.23 -13.31 -23.63
CA TRP A 237 20.88 -13.29 -23.09
C TRP A 237 19.86 -12.59 -24.01
N GLY A 238 20.32 -11.93 -25.07
CA GLY A 238 19.51 -11.06 -25.93
C GLY A 238 18.39 -11.76 -26.69
N ARG A 239 18.50 -13.06 -26.97
CA ARG A 239 17.42 -13.85 -27.59
C ARG A 239 16.51 -14.49 -26.56
N ILE A 240 17.08 -15.12 -25.53
CA ILE A 240 16.36 -15.90 -24.53
C ILE A 240 15.73 -15.00 -23.48
N GLY A 241 16.43 -13.94 -23.05
CA GLY A 241 15.98 -13.04 -22.00
C GLY A 241 14.62 -12.39 -22.26
N PRO A 242 14.39 -11.77 -23.43
CA PRO A 242 13.10 -11.18 -23.76
C PRO A 242 11.94 -12.20 -23.79
N ILE A 243 12.22 -13.42 -24.29
CA ILE A 243 11.24 -14.51 -24.30
C ILE A 243 10.93 -14.96 -22.88
N ALA A 244 11.94 -15.17 -22.03
CA ALA A 244 11.78 -15.53 -20.63
C ALA A 244 11.01 -14.45 -19.86
N ALA A 245 11.30 -13.16 -20.11
CA ALA A 245 10.57 -12.05 -19.52
C ALA A 245 9.09 -12.01 -19.96
N PHE A 246 8.83 -12.29 -21.23
CA PHE A 246 7.46 -12.32 -21.73
C PHE A 246 6.65 -13.48 -21.12
N VAL A 247 7.24 -14.66 -21.04
CA VAL A 247 6.63 -15.82 -20.37
C VAL A 247 6.39 -15.51 -18.89
N ALA A 248 7.35 -14.87 -18.21
CA ALA A 248 7.19 -14.44 -16.82
C ALA A 248 6.08 -13.40 -16.67
N LEU A 249 5.93 -12.48 -17.64
CA LEU A 249 4.82 -11.50 -17.65
C LEU A 249 3.48 -12.19 -17.80
N LEU A 250 3.35 -13.12 -18.73
CA LEU A 250 2.11 -13.89 -18.94
C LEU A 250 1.77 -14.73 -17.71
N ALA A 251 2.76 -15.40 -17.10
CA ALA A 251 2.58 -16.15 -15.86
C ALA A 251 2.10 -15.24 -14.71
N LEU A 252 2.72 -14.06 -14.56
CA LEU A 252 2.33 -13.09 -13.55
C LEU A 252 0.89 -12.58 -13.76
N LEU A 253 0.53 -12.23 -14.99
CA LEU A 253 -0.83 -11.79 -15.34
C LEU A 253 -1.86 -12.91 -15.13
N TRP A 254 -1.50 -14.15 -15.47
CA TRP A 254 -2.32 -15.31 -15.18
C TRP A 254 -2.53 -15.50 -13.68
N MET A 255 -1.46 -15.40 -12.87
CA MET A 255 -1.55 -15.45 -11.41
C MET A 255 -2.44 -14.34 -10.86
N MET A 256 -2.28 -13.11 -11.35
CA MET A 256 -3.11 -11.98 -10.95
C MET A 256 -4.59 -12.18 -11.27
N ARG A 257 -4.91 -12.91 -12.34
CA ARG A 257 -6.30 -13.18 -12.76
C ARG A 257 -6.95 -14.32 -11.99
N HIS A 258 -6.18 -15.34 -11.55
CA HIS A 258 -6.74 -16.60 -11.05
C HIS A 258 -6.43 -16.88 -9.58
N ILE A 259 -5.41 -16.24 -8.98
CA ILE A 259 -5.00 -16.49 -7.61
C ILE A 259 -5.45 -15.33 -6.73
N GLY A 260 -6.56 -15.53 -6.02
CA GLY A 260 -7.05 -14.59 -5.00
C GLY A 260 -6.30 -14.70 -3.66
N GLN A 261 -6.79 -13.99 -2.65
CA GLN A 261 -6.27 -14.10 -1.27
C GLN A 261 -6.55 -15.49 -0.70
N GLY A 262 -5.56 -16.05 0.03
CA GLY A 262 -5.68 -17.36 0.68
C GLY A 262 -4.34 -18.05 0.86
N ALA A 263 -4.36 -19.31 1.31
CA ALA A 263 -3.17 -20.09 1.59
C ALA A 263 -2.22 -20.22 0.39
N MET A 264 -2.77 -20.39 -0.81
CA MET A 264 -1.98 -20.50 -2.05
C MET A 264 -1.20 -19.21 -2.34
N SER A 265 -1.81 -18.05 -2.11
CA SER A 265 -1.14 -16.77 -2.32
C SER A 265 -0.02 -16.54 -1.33
N VAL A 266 -0.26 -16.78 -0.04
CA VAL A 266 0.72 -16.57 1.03
C VAL A 266 1.89 -17.54 0.93
N ARG A 267 1.64 -18.82 0.64
CA ARG A 267 2.70 -19.85 0.61
C ARG A 267 3.52 -19.85 -0.68
N PHE A 268 2.92 -19.51 -1.82
CA PHE A 268 3.56 -19.68 -3.13
C PHE A 268 3.51 -18.47 -4.04
N ALA A 269 2.33 -17.82 -4.22
CA ALA A 269 2.16 -16.84 -5.27
C ALA A 269 2.99 -15.57 -5.05
N ILE A 270 3.10 -15.09 -3.83
CA ILE A 270 3.89 -13.90 -3.46
C ILE A 270 5.38 -14.11 -3.77
N ALA A 271 5.94 -15.26 -3.34
CA ALA A 271 7.33 -15.59 -3.63
C ALA A 271 7.58 -15.82 -5.13
N SER A 272 6.63 -16.45 -5.83
CA SER A 272 6.69 -16.64 -7.28
C SER A 272 6.63 -15.31 -8.02
N ALA A 273 5.74 -14.38 -7.63
CA ALA A 273 5.64 -13.06 -8.24
C ALA A 273 6.94 -12.26 -8.07
N SER A 274 7.57 -12.33 -6.89
CA SER A 274 8.88 -11.72 -6.64
C SER A 274 9.97 -12.31 -7.53
N THR A 275 9.99 -13.64 -7.70
CA THR A 275 10.97 -14.34 -8.55
C THR A 275 10.74 -14.03 -10.03
N LEU A 276 9.50 -14.09 -10.52
CA LEU A 276 9.13 -13.73 -11.89
C LEU A 276 9.49 -12.26 -12.18
N SER A 277 9.39 -11.38 -11.18
CA SER A 277 9.79 -9.97 -11.31
C SER A 277 11.30 -9.81 -11.55
N VAL A 278 12.14 -10.66 -10.94
CA VAL A 278 13.58 -10.67 -11.26
C VAL A 278 13.82 -11.09 -12.71
N VAL A 279 13.12 -12.11 -13.20
CA VAL A 279 13.21 -12.55 -14.61
C VAL A 279 12.75 -11.43 -15.56
N LEU A 280 11.66 -10.75 -15.23
CA LEU A 280 11.16 -9.59 -15.96
C LEU A 280 12.20 -8.46 -16.04
N ILE A 281 12.81 -8.12 -14.90
CA ILE A 281 13.87 -7.10 -14.86
C ILE A 281 15.06 -7.55 -15.73
N ALA A 282 15.53 -8.78 -15.57
CA ALA A 282 16.67 -9.33 -16.30
C ALA A 282 16.46 -9.32 -17.82
N GLY A 283 15.29 -9.72 -18.29
CA GLY A 283 14.95 -9.74 -19.72
C GLY A 283 14.60 -8.37 -20.31
N SER A 284 14.36 -7.37 -19.46
CA SER A 284 14.09 -5.98 -19.87
C SER A 284 15.36 -5.12 -19.97
N ILE A 285 16.51 -5.62 -19.50
CA ILE A 285 17.80 -4.88 -19.52
C ILE A 285 18.42 -4.77 -20.92
N PRO A 286 18.38 -5.84 -21.80
CA PRO A 286 19.01 -5.76 -23.12
C PRO A 286 18.42 -4.64 -23.97
N PHE A 287 19.29 -3.75 -24.47
CA PHE A 287 18.88 -2.66 -25.35
C PHE A 287 18.36 -3.16 -26.70
N GLY A 288 17.28 -2.51 -27.19
CA GLY A 288 16.71 -2.84 -28.49
C GLY A 288 15.99 -4.20 -28.52
N SER A 289 15.64 -4.74 -27.37
CA SER A 289 14.78 -5.93 -27.31
C SER A 289 13.31 -5.54 -27.48
N TRP A 290 12.56 -6.33 -28.23
CA TRP A 290 11.12 -6.14 -28.40
C TRP A 290 10.35 -6.12 -27.06
N MET A 291 10.85 -6.82 -26.05
CA MET A 291 10.30 -6.78 -24.69
C MET A 291 10.48 -5.39 -24.05
N GLN A 292 11.61 -4.75 -24.30
CA GLN A 292 11.84 -3.38 -23.86
C GLN A 292 10.89 -2.42 -24.57
N ASP A 293 10.69 -2.57 -25.90
CA ASP A 293 9.78 -1.75 -26.68
C ASP A 293 8.33 -1.85 -26.17
N LEU A 294 7.88 -3.06 -25.81
CA LEU A 294 6.60 -3.31 -25.19
C LEU A 294 6.45 -2.52 -23.88
N LEU A 295 7.48 -2.55 -23.02
CA LEU A 295 7.45 -1.88 -21.71
C LEU A 295 7.67 -0.37 -21.79
N VAL A 296 8.19 0.15 -22.90
CA VAL A 296 8.37 1.59 -23.16
C VAL A 296 7.11 2.24 -23.75
N PHE A 297 6.07 1.46 -24.04
CA PHE A 297 4.79 2.00 -24.49
C PHE A 297 4.37 3.21 -23.66
N ARG A 298 4.26 4.37 -24.31
CA ARG A 298 4.18 5.69 -23.66
C ARG A 298 3.15 5.79 -22.53
N PRO A 299 1.87 5.38 -22.71
CA PRO A 299 0.88 5.45 -21.64
C PRO A 299 1.30 4.65 -20.41
N LEU A 300 1.81 3.43 -20.62
CA LEU A 300 2.22 2.53 -19.55
C LEU A 300 3.43 3.07 -18.77
N ALA A 301 4.43 3.57 -19.51
CA ALA A 301 5.62 4.19 -18.93
C ALA A 301 5.28 5.49 -18.18
N MET A 302 4.28 6.26 -18.62
CA MET A 302 3.78 7.44 -17.90
C MET A 302 3.13 7.04 -16.58
N ILE A 303 2.24 6.03 -16.56
CA ILE A 303 1.64 5.50 -15.33
C ILE A 303 2.75 5.07 -14.36
N GLY A 304 3.74 4.33 -14.84
CA GLY A 304 4.86 3.89 -14.00
C GLY A 304 5.76 5.03 -13.49
N ARG A 305 5.94 6.10 -14.28
CA ARG A 305 6.70 7.28 -13.86
C ARG A 305 6.01 8.00 -12.70
N TYR A 306 4.70 8.13 -12.74
CA TYR A 306 3.89 8.79 -11.72
C TYR A 306 3.29 7.81 -10.69
N SER A 307 3.78 6.55 -10.69
CA SER A 307 3.22 5.46 -9.89
C SER A 307 3.15 5.78 -8.40
N TYR A 308 4.08 6.56 -7.87
CA TYR A 308 4.09 6.93 -6.46
C TYR A 308 2.88 7.81 -6.09
N GLY A 309 2.65 8.90 -6.82
CA GLY A 309 1.49 9.76 -6.59
C GLY A 309 0.16 9.00 -6.80
N ILE A 310 0.05 8.24 -7.90
CA ILE A 310 -1.16 7.44 -8.17
C ILE A 310 -1.40 6.43 -7.04
N TYR A 311 -0.35 5.72 -6.57
CA TYR A 311 -0.45 4.79 -5.45
C TYR A 311 -0.90 5.46 -4.15
N LEU A 312 -0.45 6.66 -3.86
CA LEU A 312 -0.84 7.37 -2.64
C LEU A 312 -2.31 7.79 -2.66
N TRP A 313 -2.79 8.30 -3.77
CA TRP A 313 -4.12 8.90 -3.85
C TRP A 313 -5.25 7.90 -4.09
N HIS A 314 -5.00 6.74 -4.77
CA HIS A 314 -6.06 5.84 -5.21
C HIS A 314 -6.92 5.28 -4.07
N TRP A 315 -6.31 4.85 -2.97
CA TRP A 315 -7.01 4.19 -1.87
C TRP A 315 -7.91 5.14 -1.06
N PRO A 316 -7.40 6.28 -0.54
CA PRO A 316 -8.25 7.23 0.17
C PRO A 316 -9.38 7.77 -0.71
N LEU A 317 -9.10 8.06 -2.00
CA LEU A 317 -10.12 8.54 -2.92
C LEU A 317 -11.17 7.46 -3.22
N TRP A 318 -10.78 6.20 -3.35
CA TRP A 318 -11.72 5.10 -3.48
C TRP A 318 -12.66 4.98 -2.28
N LEU A 319 -12.13 5.10 -1.05
CA LEU A 319 -12.94 5.11 0.16
C LEU A 319 -13.92 6.29 0.18
N LEU A 320 -13.45 7.49 -0.18
CA LEU A 320 -14.27 8.70 -0.21
C LEU A 320 -15.37 8.61 -1.27
N VAL A 321 -15.08 8.11 -2.48
CA VAL A 321 -16.07 7.90 -3.54
C VAL A 321 -17.16 6.92 -3.07
N ARG A 322 -16.78 5.84 -2.42
CA ARG A 322 -17.75 4.87 -1.86
C ARG A 322 -18.60 5.47 -0.73
N ALA A 323 -18.02 6.36 0.05
CA ALA A 323 -18.77 7.06 1.12
C ALA A 323 -19.76 8.08 0.57
N VAL A 324 -19.43 8.75 -0.55
CA VAL A 324 -20.32 9.70 -1.23
C VAL A 324 -21.44 9.00 -2.01
N PHE A 325 -21.14 7.84 -2.61
CA PHE A 325 -22.07 7.08 -3.45
C PHE A 325 -22.30 5.65 -2.93
N PRO A 326 -22.82 5.49 -1.70
CA PRO A 326 -23.02 4.16 -1.11
C PRO A 326 -24.01 3.28 -1.92
N GLN A 327 -24.93 3.93 -2.64
CA GLN A 327 -25.91 3.28 -3.49
C GLN A 327 -25.32 2.61 -4.73
N TRP A 328 -24.09 2.94 -5.13
CA TRP A 328 -23.46 2.29 -6.29
C TRP A 328 -23.08 0.84 -5.97
N GLY A 329 -22.55 0.54 -4.76
CA GLY A 329 -22.24 -0.82 -4.33
C GLY A 329 -21.52 -1.64 -5.39
N ALA A 330 -21.83 -2.94 -5.45
CA ALA A 330 -21.30 -3.84 -6.49
C ALA A 330 -21.97 -3.64 -7.87
N ARG A 331 -23.20 -3.09 -7.91
CA ARG A 331 -23.96 -2.94 -9.16
C ARG A 331 -23.35 -1.93 -10.14
N TYR A 332 -22.66 -0.92 -9.63
CA TYR A 332 -22.03 0.14 -10.42
C TYR A 332 -20.53 0.26 -10.08
N ALA A 333 -19.85 -0.88 -9.93
CA ALA A 333 -18.42 -0.94 -9.64
C ALA A 333 -17.58 -0.25 -10.72
N ASP A 334 -18.01 -0.31 -11.99
CA ASP A 334 -17.43 0.37 -13.13
C ASP A 334 -17.42 1.90 -12.96
N ARG A 335 -18.53 2.49 -12.49
CA ARG A 335 -18.63 3.93 -12.22
C ARG A 335 -17.74 4.35 -11.07
N THR A 336 -17.75 3.56 -9.98
CA THR A 336 -16.86 3.79 -8.83
C THR A 336 -15.40 3.76 -9.27
N LEU A 337 -15.01 2.77 -10.08
CA LEU A 337 -13.67 2.66 -10.65
C LEU A 337 -13.33 3.89 -11.53
N ALA A 338 -14.20 4.26 -12.46
CA ALA A 338 -13.97 5.38 -13.38
C ALA A 338 -13.78 6.70 -12.63
N VAL A 339 -14.65 7.02 -11.67
CA VAL A 339 -14.54 8.23 -10.84
C VAL A 339 -13.28 8.19 -9.99
N THR A 340 -12.99 7.07 -9.34
CA THR A 340 -11.78 6.91 -8.52
C THR A 340 -10.51 7.10 -9.34
N VAL A 341 -10.39 6.48 -10.51
CA VAL A 341 -9.22 6.60 -11.39
C VAL A 341 -9.06 8.03 -11.89
N THR A 342 -10.15 8.69 -12.28
CA THR A 342 -10.12 10.08 -12.74
C THR A 342 -9.65 11.02 -11.62
N LEU A 343 -10.25 10.94 -10.43
CA LEU A 343 -9.83 11.74 -9.28
C LEU A 343 -8.38 11.44 -8.89
N THR A 344 -7.98 10.17 -8.88
CA THR A 344 -6.60 9.75 -8.59
C THR A 344 -5.61 10.38 -9.56
N ALA A 345 -5.91 10.38 -10.86
CA ALA A 345 -5.07 11.01 -11.87
C ALA A 345 -4.94 12.53 -11.63
N VAL A 346 -6.07 13.21 -11.38
CA VAL A 346 -6.08 14.65 -11.09
C VAL A 346 -5.26 14.97 -9.84
N PHE A 347 -5.52 14.30 -8.72
CA PHE A 347 -4.82 14.57 -7.46
C PHE A 347 -3.33 14.18 -7.52
N ALA A 348 -2.98 13.09 -8.20
CA ALA A 348 -1.58 12.71 -8.42
C ALA A 348 -0.82 13.74 -9.25
N VAL A 349 -1.43 14.29 -10.33
CA VAL A 349 -0.82 15.35 -11.14
C VAL A 349 -0.67 16.64 -10.33
N LEU A 350 -1.71 17.05 -9.61
CA LEU A 350 -1.66 18.25 -8.75
C LEU A 350 -0.60 18.11 -7.66
N SER A 351 -0.57 16.96 -6.96
CA SER A 351 0.45 16.65 -5.95
C SER A 351 1.85 16.72 -6.53
N TRP A 352 2.07 16.11 -7.71
CA TRP A 352 3.35 16.16 -8.37
C TRP A 352 3.76 17.58 -8.77
N MET A 353 2.84 18.36 -9.34
CA MET A 353 3.13 19.72 -9.81
C MET A 353 3.41 20.69 -8.65
N LEU A 354 2.62 20.61 -7.58
CA LEU A 354 2.64 21.59 -6.50
C LEU A 354 3.65 21.25 -5.40
N PHE A 355 3.91 19.95 -5.15
CA PHE A 355 4.73 19.52 -4.01
C PHE A 355 5.98 18.74 -4.44
N GLU A 356 5.82 17.67 -5.22
CA GLU A 356 6.92 16.74 -5.48
C GLU A 356 7.99 17.33 -6.41
N ARG A 357 7.56 17.90 -7.52
CA ARG A 357 8.47 18.49 -8.51
C ARG A 357 9.28 19.67 -7.96
N PRO A 358 8.69 20.66 -7.26
CA PRO A 358 9.43 21.76 -6.65
C PRO A 358 10.45 21.26 -5.61
N VAL A 359 10.04 20.37 -4.70
CA VAL A 359 10.93 19.83 -3.67
C VAL A 359 12.04 18.97 -4.25
N ALA A 360 11.77 18.21 -5.30
CA ALA A 360 12.79 17.42 -6.00
C ALA A 360 13.87 18.29 -6.65
N ARG A 361 13.53 19.50 -7.12
CA ARG A 361 14.44 20.44 -7.79
C ARG A 361 15.25 21.28 -6.83
N ALA A 362 14.60 21.92 -5.85
CA ALA A 362 15.21 22.92 -4.98
C ALA A 362 15.10 22.60 -3.49
N GLY A 363 14.59 21.41 -3.10
CA GLY A 363 14.37 21.02 -1.70
C GLY A 363 13.11 21.63 -1.11
N PHE A 364 12.86 21.39 0.18
CA PHE A 364 11.66 21.87 0.87
C PHE A 364 11.54 23.38 0.90
N ILE A 365 12.64 24.10 0.77
CA ILE A 365 12.65 25.56 0.67
C ILE A 365 11.86 26.06 -0.54
N ALA A 366 11.73 25.25 -1.59
CA ALA A 366 10.93 25.57 -2.77
C ALA A 366 9.42 25.61 -2.51
N LEU A 367 8.94 25.07 -1.40
CA LEU A 367 7.55 25.24 -0.97
C LEU A 367 7.33 26.60 -0.28
N ILE A 368 8.41 27.22 0.20
CA ILE A 368 8.36 28.49 0.94
C ILE A 368 8.96 29.64 0.12
N ARG A 369 9.93 29.35 -0.76
CA ARG A 369 10.56 30.32 -1.65
C ARG A 369 10.50 29.82 -3.10
N PRO A 370 9.63 30.35 -3.97
CA PRO A 370 9.72 30.09 -5.40
C PRO A 370 11.05 30.66 -5.91
N THR A 371 11.85 29.78 -6.49
CA THR A 371 13.16 30.16 -7.07
C THR A 371 12.97 31.01 -8.31
N ASP A 372 13.73 32.09 -8.35
CA ASP A 372 14.10 32.89 -9.51
C ASP A 372 12.99 33.67 -10.21
N THR A 373 12.79 34.81 -9.74
CA THR A 373 12.23 36.09 -10.19
C THR A 373 11.17 36.60 -9.23
N PHE A 374 11.52 37.65 -8.49
CA PHE A 374 10.56 38.50 -7.76
C PHE A 374 9.76 39.34 -8.79
N ASP A 375 8.89 38.67 -9.53
CA ASP A 375 7.77 39.33 -10.20
C ASP A 375 6.59 39.34 -9.24
N SER A 376 5.85 40.43 -9.17
CA SER A 376 4.72 40.66 -8.23
C SER A 376 3.71 39.50 -8.24
N ASP A 377 3.49 38.89 -9.40
CA ASP A 377 2.58 37.75 -9.57
C ASP A 377 3.05 36.47 -8.89
N ASN A 378 4.36 36.27 -8.73
CA ASN A 378 4.94 35.09 -8.07
C ASN A 378 4.84 35.21 -6.53
N GLY A 379 4.86 36.45 -5.99
CA GLY A 379 4.64 36.70 -4.55
C GLY A 379 3.24 36.31 -4.12
N LEU A 380 2.22 36.71 -4.88
CA LEU A 380 0.82 36.39 -4.59
C LEU A 380 0.57 34.87 -4.62
N ARG A 381 1.12 34.17 -5.62
CA ARG A 381 1.03 32.69 -5.72
C ARG A 381 1.67 31.98 -4.53
N LEU A 382 2.82 32.46 -4.07
CA LEU A 382 3.49 31.93 -2.89
C LEU A 382 2.61 32.09 -1.66
N TRP A 383 2.16 33.30 -1.37
CA TRP A 383 1.33 33.56 -0.20
C TRP A 383 0.02 32.76 -0.25
N ALA A 384 -0.60 32.64 -1.44
CA ALA A 384 -1.78 31.77 -1.62
C ALA A 384 -1.46 30.30 -1.32
N THR A 385 -0.33 29.78 -1.78
CA THR A 385 0.07 28.39 -1.51
C THR A 385 0.35 28.16 -0.02
N VAL A 386 1.11 29.05 0.62
CA VAL A 386 1.38 28.98 2.06
C VAL A 386 0.10 29.09 2.86
N LEU A 387 -0.78 30.02 2.50
CA LEU A 387 -2.08 30.18 3.17
C LEU A 387 -2.93 28.91 3.04
N VAL A 388 -3.08 28.36 1.83
CA VAL A 388 -3.85 27.14 1.58
C VAL A 388 -3.27 25.97 2.38
N LEU A 389 -1.94 25.79 2.39
CA LEU A 389 -1.29 24.74 3.17
C LEU A 389 -1.53 24.94 4.66
N THR A 390 -1.34 26.15 5.17
CA THR A 390 -1.53 26.45 6.60
C THR A 390 -2.98 26.22 7.00
N CYS A 391 -3.95 26.71 6.21
CA CYS A 391 -5.36 26.49 6.47
C CYS A 391 -5.73 24.99 6.42
N THR A 392 -5.24 24.27 5.42
CA THR A 392 -5.53 22.84 5.27
C THR A 392 -4.93 22.02 6.41
N TRP A 393 -3.69 22.30 6.81
CA TRP A 393 -3.06 21.64 7.96
C TRP A 393 -3.69 22.01 9.30
N SER A 394 -4.06 23.29 9.50
CA SER A 394 -4.78 23.73 10.71
C SER A 394 -6.14 23.06 10.82
N PHE A 395 -6.88 22.99 9.70
CA PHE A 395 -8.16 22.29 9.65
C PHE A 395 -8.00 20.78 9.87
N ALA A 396 -6.99 20.16 9.27
CA ALA A 396 -6.70 18.74 9.50
C ALA A 396 -6.34 18.49 10.97
N GLY A 397 -5.55 19.37 11.59
CA GLY A 397 -5.25 19.33 13.03
C GLY A 397 -6.52 19.40 13.89
N TYR A 398 -7.43 20.32 13.56
CA TYR A 398 -8.75 20.40 14.21
C TYR A 398 -9.57 19.12 14.02
N ALA A 399 -9.66 18.60 12.80
CA ALA A 399 -10.39 17.37 12.48
C ALA A 399 -9.81 16.15 13.21
N VAL A 400 -8.49 16.05 13.29
CA VAL A 400 -7.78 14.99 14.05
C VAL A 400 -8.02 15.15 15.55
N ALA A 401 -8.01 16.37 16.09
CA ALA A 401 -8.28 16.62 17.50
C ALA A 401 -9.70 16.20 17.91
N ASN A 402 -10.67 16.39 17.01
CA ASN A 402 -12.08 16.09 17.22
C ASN A 402 -12.54 14.80 16.51
N ALA A 403 -11.61 13.95 16.08
CA ALA A 403 -11.92 12.66 15.46
C ALA A 403 -12.70 11.76 16.43
N PRO A 404 -13.75 11.05 15.96
CA PRO A 404 -14.53 10.16 16.82
C PRO A 404 -13.67 9.00 17.35
N ALA A 405 -13.91 8.60 18.58
CA ALA A 405 -13.24 7.45 19.20
C ALA A 405 -13.75 6.11 18.65
N GLN A 406 -15.01 6.06 18.23
CA GLN A 406 -15.71 4.89 17.72
C GLN A 406 -16.58 5.26 16.51
N THR A 407 -16.86 4.29 15.65
CA THR A 407 -17.79 4.49 14.53
C THR A 407 -19.23 4.62 15.03
N GLY A 408 -20.09 5.29 14.23
CA GLY A 408 -21.51 5.37 14.53
C GLY A 408 -22.19 4.01 14.70
N VAL A 409 -21.74 3.00 13.93
CA VAL A 409 -22.22 1.61 14.08
C VAL A 409 -21.81 1.02 15.44
N GLN A 410 -20.55 1.18 15.85
CA GLN A 410 -20.10 0.70 17.18
C GLN A 410 -20.89 1.37 18.31
N THR A 411 -21.06 2.69 18.24
CA THR A 411 -21.84 3.43 19.25
C THR A 411 -23.29 2.94 19.33
N SER A 412 -23.91 2.67 18.17
CA SER A 412 -25.30 2.15 18.11
C SER A 412 -25.40 0.74 18.67
N LEU A 413 -24.43 -0.15 18.36
CA LEU A 413 -24.39 -1.52 18.89
C LEU A 413 -24.21 -1.55 20.41
N GLU A 414 -23.30 -0.72 20.94
CA GLU A 414 -23.10 -0.60 22.39
C GLU A 414 -24.35 -0.05 23.07
N ALA A 415 -25.02 0.95 22.49
CA ALA A 415 -26.25 1.50 23.01
C ALA A 415 -27.37 0.42 23.07
N ASN A 416 -27.53 -0.35 21.99
CA ASN A 416 -28.49 -1.45 21.92
C ASN A 416 -28.14 -2.55 22.91
N ALA A 417 -26.87 -2.92 23.06
CA ALA A 417 -26.41 -3.91 24.04
C ALA A 417 -26.75 -3.46 25.49
N ARG A 418 -26.49 -2.20 25.81
CA ARG A 418 -26.82 -1.61 27.12
C ARG A 418 -28.34 -1.60 27.38
N MET A 419 -29.11 -1.30 26.33
CA MET A 419 -30.59 -1.33 26.42
C MET A 419 -31.09 -2.76 26.72
N LEU A 420 -30.62 -3.78 26.01
CA LEU A 420 -30.97 -5.18 26.22
C LEU A 420 -30.55 -5.67 27.62
N GLN A 421 -29.37 -5.25 28.09
CA GLN A 421 -28.96 -5.58 29.49
C GLN A 421 -29.86 -4.96 30.53
N ARG A 422 -30.33 -3.72 30.33
CA ARG A 422 -31.30 -3.07 31.24
C ARG A 422 -32.64 -3.79 31.23
N GLN A 423 -33.17 -4.16 30.06
CA GLN A 423 -34.39 -4.95 29.93
C GLN A 423 -34.28 -6.29 30.63
N ARG A 424 -33.18 -7.05 30.40
CA ARG A 424 -32.96 -8.33 31.12
C ARG A 424 -32.94 -8.17 32.63
N ARG A 425 -32.34 -7.07 33.14
CA ARG A 425 -32.37 -6.79 34.58
C ARG A 425 -33.80 -6.54 35.10
N HIS A 426 -34.61 -5.77 34.37
CA HIS A 426 -36.00 -5.53 34.69
C HIS A 426 -36.80 -6.83 34.67
N ASP A 427 -36.69 -7.64 33.63
CA ASP A 427 -37.40 -8.93 33.51
C ASP A 427 -37.03 -9.90 34.64
N VAL A 428 -35.76 -9.93 35.06
CA VAL A 428 -35.32 -10.78 36.20
C VAL A 428 -35.90 -10.26 37.51
N LEU A 429 -35.99 -8.95 37.71
CA LEU A 429 -36.58 -8.35 38.89
C LEU A 429 -38.10 -8.57 38.95
N ASP A 430 -38.80 -8.46 37.82
CA ASP A 430 -40.22 -8.68 37.72
C ASP A 430 -40.59 -10.17 37.87
N ARG A 431 -39.79 -11.09 37.29
CA ARG A 431 -39.97 -12.55 37.51
C ARG A 431 -39.76 -12.97 38.98
N ARG A 432 -39.02 -12.22 39.77
CA ARG A 432 -38.92 -12.46 41.23
C ARG A 432 -40.16 -12.02 41.99
N LYS A 433 -41.01 -11.16 41.41
CA LYS A 433 -42.24 -10.66 42.02
C LYS A 433 -43.49 -11.48 41.67
N VAL A 434 -43.44 -12.32 40.62
CA VAL A 434 -44.60 -13.11 40.15
C VAL A 434 -44.50 -14.54 40.68
N PRO A 435 -45.53 -15.06 41.36
CA PRO A 435 -45.61 -16.47 41.78
C PRO A 435 -45.56 -17.39 40.54
N ARG A 436 -44.77 -18.48 40.58
CA ARG A 436 -44.68 -19.42 39.46
C ARG A 436 -46.04 -20.01 39.12
N PRO A 437 -46.53 -19.93 37.86
CA PRO A 437 -47.75 -20.59 37.44
C PRO A 437 -47.59 -22.12 37.52
N LYS A 438 -48.64 -22.81 38.00
CA LYS A 438 -48.59 -24.25 38.29
C LYS A 438 -48.64 -25.18 37.08
N ARG A 439 -48.84 -24.73 35.84
CA ARG A 439 -48.79 -25.55 34.61
C ARG A 439 -48.52 -24.69 33.37
N PRO A 440 -47.73 -25.15 32.39
CA PRO A 440 -47.61 -24.48 31.11
C PRO A 440 -48.87 -24.71 30.27
N VAL A 441 -49.58 -23.65 29.97
CA VAL A 441 -50.61 -23.65 28.92
C VAL A 441 -49.90 -23.50 27.61
N HIS A 442 -50.09 -24.43 26.64
CA HIS A 442 -49.58 -24.32 25.28
C HIS A 442 -50.38 -23.25 24.51
N THR A 443 -50.07 -22.00 24.74
CA THR A 443 -50.53 -20.87 23.94
C THR A 443 -49.36 -20.41 23.08
N MET A 444 -49.66 -20.00 21.85
CA MET A 444 -48.64 -19.33 21.00
C MET A 444 -47.94 -18.21 21.80
N PRO A 445 -46.61 -18.18 21.86
CA PRO A 445 -45.92 -17.15 22.62
C PRO A 445 -46.22 -15.77 21.99
N SER A 446 -46.60 -14.80 22.80
CA SER A 446 -46.70 -13.41 22.38
C SER A 446 -45.31 -12.87 22.05
N GLY A 447 -45.20 -11.82 21.23
CA GLY A 447 -43.94 -11.19 20.88
C GLY A 447 -43.07 -10.87 22.09
N HIS A 448 -43.66 -10.62 23.28
CA HIS A 448 -42.93 -10.38 24.53
C HIS A 448 -42.31 -11.64 25.16
N GLN A 449 -42.71 -12.83 24.73
CA GLN A 449 -42.23 -14.11 25.25
C GLN A 449 -41.15 -14.74 24.32
N MET A 450 -40.85 -14.09 23.20
CA MET A 450 -39.84 -14.56 22.24
C MET A 450 -38.46 -14.03 22.60
N THR A 451 -37.46 -14.90 22.53
CA THR A 451 -36.05 -14.53 22.71
C THR A 451 -35.34 -14.77 21.39
N ALA A 452 -34.87 -13.70 20.79
CA ALA A 452 -34.01 -13.77 19.59
C ALA A 452 -32.55 -13.95 20.02
N ILE A 453 -31.91 -14.98 19.47
CA ILE A 453 -30.47 -15.26 19.68
C ILE A 453 -29.77 -15.10 18.36
N GLY A 454 -28.77 -14.24 18.30
CA GLY A 454 -28.02 -13.95 17.07
C GLY A 454 -26.73 -13.19 17.33
N ASP A 455 -26.02 -12.95 16.27
CA ASP A 455 -24.75 -12.25 16.26
C ASP A 455 -24.92 -10.71 16.30
N SER A 456 -23.84 -9.96 15.98
CA SER A 456 -23.83 -8.50 15.98
C SER A 456 -24.83 -7.88 14.99
N VAL A 457 -25.16 -8.58 13.90
CA VAL A 457 -26.16 -8.09 12.92
C VAL A 457 -27.56 -8.10 13.54
N MET A 458 -27.90 -9.16 14.27
CA MET A 458 -29.17 -9.25 15.00
C MET A 458 -29.25 -8.22 16.12
N LEU A 459 -28.13 -7.94 16.81
CA LEU A 459 -28.04 -6.89 17.80
C LEU A 459 -28.28 -5.49 17.19
N ALA A 460 -27.73 -5.23 16.00
CA ALA A 460 -27.94 -3.98 15.27
C ALA A 460 -29.42 -3.80 14.86
N SER A 461 -30.09 -4.89 14.54
CA SER A 461 -31.50 -4.92 14.12
C SER A 461 -32.49 -5.00 15.30
N SER A 462 -32.04 -5.05 16.54
CA SER A 462 -32.87 -5.34 17.73
C SER A 462 -34.06 -4.40 17.87
N LYS A 463 -33.92 -3.11 17.59
CA LYS A 463 -35.00 -2.13 17.63
C LYS A 463 -36.08 -2.40 16.58
N GLY A 464 -35.72 -2.77 15.38
CA GLY A 464 -36.66 -3.14 14.31
C GLY A 464 -37.37 -4.46 14.61
N LEU A 465 -36.67 -5.46 15.15
CA LEU A 465 -37.24 -6.72 15.59
C LEU A 465 -38.26 -6.54 16.72
N GLN A 466 -37.98 -5.70 17.73
CA GLN A 466 -38.91 -5.36 18.77
C GLN A 466 -40.19 -4.74 18.25
N LEU A 467 -40.09 -3.77 17.32
CA LEU A 467 -41.26 -3.14 16.69
C LEU A 467 -42.09 -4.15 15.89
N SER A 468 -41.44 -5.07 15.18
CA SER A 468 -42.09 -6.13 14.40
C SER A 468 -42.84 -7.13 15.29
N LEU A 469 -42.24 -7.48 16.42
CA LEU A 469 -42.83 -8.47 17.37
C LEU A 469 -44.01 -7.92 18.21
N ILE A 470 -44.15 -6.58 18.31
CA ILE A 470 -45.31 -5.95 18.98
C ILE A 470 -46.58 -6.11 18.14
N HIS A 471 -46.48 -6.34 16.85
CA HIS A 471 -47.60 -6.50 15.92
C HIS A 471 -48.03 -7.97 15.68
N ILE A 472 -47.38 -8.95 16.30
CA ILE A 472 -47.74 -10.35 16.32
C ILE A 472 -48.43 -10.72 17.65
#